data_2ca7920260b9889427b1e339a3b272df
#
_entry.id   2ca7920260b9889427b1e339a3b272df
#
_cell.length_a   1.000
_cell.length_b   1.000
_cell.length_c   1.000
_cell.angle_alpha   90.00
_cell.angle_beta   90.00
_cell.angle_gamma   90.00
#
_symmetry.space_group_name_H-M   'P 1'
#
loop_
_entity.id
_entity.type
_entity.pdbx_description
1 polymer ?
#
loop_
_entity_poly.entity_id
_entity_poly.type
_entity_poly.pdbx_seq_one_letter_code
_entity_poly.pdbx_strand_id
1 'polypeptide(L)'
;MKPYRTNLRDVPYVQDLSEEDGWINMKVQFLIDQQSANSDKLVFGYTVLPPGARHDRHRHFHCDEFLLVLKGHGIIYTDEGEEPSGEGDVIWTERGHWHGFNNASDEEVVLIWGWSGAGSLEAAGYEVGFGGEE
;
A
#
# COMPACT_ATOMS: atom_id res chain seq x y z
N MET A 1 -23.00 -15.86 -14.32
CA MET A 1 -22.14 -15.57 -13.18
C MET A 1 -22.21 -14.09 -12.82
N LYS A 2 -22.26 -13.78 -11.54
CA LYS A 2 -22.23 -12.38 -11.08
C LYS A 2 -20.81 -11.98 -10.77
N PRO A 3 -20.40 -10.75 -11.08
CA PRO A 3 -19.10 -10.28 -10.63
C PRO A 3 -19.05 -10.15 -9.11
N TYR A 4 -17.86 -10.26 -8.54
CA TYR A 4 -17.66 -9.92 -7.15
C TYR A 4 -17.89 -8.42 -6.95
N ARG A 5 -18.60 -8.05 -5.89
CA ARG A 5 -18.89 -6.66 -5.58
C ARG A 5 -18.89 -6.45 -4.08
N THR A 6 -18.21 -5.42 -3.63
CA THR A 6 -18.19 -5.05 -2.24
C THR A 6 -18.27 -3.53 -2.09
N ASN A 7 -18.23 -3.06 -0.87
CA ASN A 7 -18.24 -1.64 -0.56
C ASN A 7 -17.23 -1.39 0.55
N LEU A 8 -16.58 -0.24 0.52
CA LEU A 8 -15.57 0.11 1.52
C LEU A 8 -16.08 -0.08 2.96
N ARG A 9 -17.33 0.27 3.21
CA ARG A 9 -17.88 0.20 4.57
C ARG A 9 -18.05 -1.23 5.06
N ASP A 10 -18.02 -2.21 4.16
CA ASP A 10 -18.25 -3.61 4.51
C ASP A 10 -16.95 -4.41 4.65
N VAL A 11 -15.80 -3.81 4.35
CA VAL A 11 -14.51 -4.49 4.42
C VAL A 11 -13.77 -4.00 5.66
N PRO A 12 -13.49 -4.87 6.63
CA PRO A 12 -12.79 -4.44 7.85
C PRO A 12 -11.35 -4.08 7.56
N TYR A 13 -10.78 -3.24 8.41
CA TYR A 13 -9.34 -2.97 8.35
C TYR A 13 -8.58 -4.22 8.76
N VAL A 14 -7.44 -4.42 8.12
CA VAL A 14 -6.54 -5.53 8.46
C VAL A 14 -5.99 -5.30 9.88
N GLN A 15 -6.01 -6.34 10.71
CA GLN A 15 -5.71 -6.20 12.13
C GLN A 15 -4.29 -6.63 12.53
N ASP A 16 -3.61 -7.40 11.68
CA ASP A 16 -2.35 -8.02 12.06
C ASP A 16 -1.13 -7.41 11.37
N LEU A 17 -1.23 -6.15 10.98
CA LEU A 17 -0.09 -5.42 10.43
C LEU A 17 0.73 -4.86 11.59
N SER A 18 2.02 -5.14 11.62
CA SER A 18 2.85 -4.78 12.76
C SER A 18 3.77 -3.62 12.45
N GLU A 19 4.11 -2.86 13.51
CA GLU A 19 5.07 -1.77 13.38
C GLU A 19 6.46 -2.29 13.06
N GLU A 20 6.79 -3.49 13.54
CA GLU A 20 8.08 -4.11 13.25
C GLU A 20 8.29 -4.32 11.76
N ASP A 21 7.19 -4.57 11.04
CA ASP A 21 7.23 -4.78 9.60
C ASP A 21 6.99 -3.50 8.81
N GLY A 22 6.99 -2.36 9.50
CA GLY A 22 6.92 -1.06 8.82
C GLY A 22 5.51 -0.54 8.59
N TRP A 23 4.51 -1.13 9.24
CA TRP A 23 3.11 -0.68 9.10
C TRP A 23 2.76 0.17 10.33
N ILE A 24 2.90 1.50 10.20
CA ILE A 24 2.78 2.39 11.36
C ILE A 24 1.46 3.13 11.31
N ASN A 25 0.54 2.75 12.20
CA ASN A 25 -0.74 3.43 12.39
C ASN A 25 -1.58 3.57 11.12
N MET A 26 -1.49 2.59 10.25
CA MET A 26 -2.19 2.60 8.95
C MET A 26 -3.53 1.89 9.08
N LYS A 27 -4.49 2.34 8.27
CA LYS A 27 -5.80 1.69 8.16
C LYS A 27 -5.89 1.12 6.76
N VAL A 28 -5.74 -0.19 6.64
CA VAL A 28 -5.57 -0.86 5.35
C VAL A 28 -6.74 -1.80 5.09
N GLN A 29 -7.30 -1.71 3.88
CA GLN A 29 -8.35 -2.62 3.43
C GLN A 29 -7.90 -3.30 2.16
N PHE A 30 -8.01 -4.64 2.13
CA PHE A 30 -7.84 -5.42 0.92
C PHE A 30 -9.23 -5.61 0.32
N LEU A 31 -9.52 -4.92 -0.77
CA LEU A 31 -10.86 -4.89 -1.36
C LEU A 31 -11.08 -6.04 -2.33
N ILE A 32 -10.06 -6.37 -3.11
CA ILE A 32 -10.07 -7.50 -4.04
C ILE A 32 -8.77 -8.24 -3.82
N ASP A 33 -8.87 -9.51 -3.46
CA ASP A 33 -7.69 -10.36 -3.30
C ASP A 33 -8.09 -11.82 -3.48
N GLN A 34 -7.18 -12.72 -3.22
CA GLN A 34 -7.44 -14.14 -3.40
C GLN A 34 -8.53 -14.63 -2.47
N GLN A 35 -8.54 -14.16 -1.24
CA GLN A 35 -9.50 -14.61 -0.23
C GLN A 35 -10.90 -14.10 -0.52
N SER A 36 -11.05 -12.86 -0.94
CA SER A 36 -12.36 -12.26 -1.15
C SER A 36 -12.97 -12.59 -2.51
N ALA A 37 -12.15 -12.55 -3.56
CA ALA A 37 -12.65 -12.62 -4.94
C ALA A 37 -11.99 -13.73 -5.75
N ASN A 38 -11.20 -14.58 -5.10
CA ASN A 38 -10.46 -15.64 -5.78
C ASN A 38 -9.49 -15.10 -6.83
N SER A 39 -8.97 -13.90 -6.57
CA SER A 39 -8.00 -13.25 -7.48
C SER A 39 -6.61 -13.67 -7.05
N ASP A 40 -5.91 -14.44 -7.89
CA ASP A 40 -4.56 -14.90 -7.56
C ASP A 40 -3.47 -14.10 -8.26
N LYS A 41 -3.85 -13.10 -9.05
CA LYS A 41 -2.91 -12.29 -9.83
C LYS A 41 -3.02 -10.81 -9.58
N LEU A 42 -3.94 -10.39 -8.74
CA LEU A 42 -4.17 -8.97 -8.52
C LEU A 42 -4.73 -8.75 -7.12
N VAL A 43 -4.26 -7.67 -6.49
CA VAL A 43 -4.87 -7.13 -5.27
C VAL A 43 -5.24 -5.69 -5.55
N PHE A 44 -6.41 -5.29 -5.06
CA PHE A 44 -6.84 -3.90 -5.09
C PHE A 44 -7.13 -3.47 -3.67
N GLY A 45 -6.49 -2.39 -3.24
CA GLY A 45 -6.54 -1.97 -1.85
C GLY A 45 -6.84 -0.49 -1.67
N TYR A 46 -7.12 -0.15 -0.42
CA TYR A 46 -7.47 1.20 0.00
C TYR A 46 -6.84 1.44 1.36
N THR A 47 -6.18 2.57 1.53
CA THR A 47 -5.48 2.86 2.78
C THR A 47 -5.75 4.28 3.21
N VAL A 48 -6.01 4.43 4.50
CA VAL A 48 -6.09 5.75 5.13
C VAL A 48 -4.90 5.88 6.06
N LEU A 49 -4.18 6.97 5.90
CA LEU A 49 -3.03 7.31 6.73
C LEU A 49 -3.36 8.54 7.55
N PRO A 50 -3.71 8.37 8.83
CA PRO A 50 -3.85 9.54 9.72
C PRO A 50 -2.53 10.30 9.82
N PRO A 51 -2.54 11.54 10.34
CA PRO A 51 -1.30 12.27 10.52
C PRO A 51 -0.27 11.45 11.29
N GLY A 52 0.95 11.39 10.78
CA GLY A 52 2.04 10.63 11.39
C GLY A 52 2.09 9.17 11.02
N ALA A 53 1.09 8.65 10.34
CA ALA A 53 1.11 7.26 9.89
C ALA A 53 2.07 7.10 8.72
N ARG A 54 2.65 5.92 8.58
CA ARG A 54 3.55 5.68 7.47
C ARG A 54 3.67 4.19 7.19
N HIS A 55 3.97 3.87 5.95
CA HIS A 55 4.43 2.55 5.56
C HIS A 55 5.91 2.71 5.25
N ASP A 56 6.76 2.12 6.07
CA ASP A 56 8.20 2.24 5.91
C ASP A 56 8.64 1.71 4.56
N ARG A 57 9.84 2.10 4.14
CA ARG A 57 10.42 1.63 2.88
C ARG A 57 10.41 0.11 2.86
N HIS A 58 9.85 -0.45 1.79
CA HIS A 58 9.71 -1.89 1.63
C HIS A 58 9.69 -2.24 0.16
N ARG A 59 9.74 -3.54 -0.14
CA ARG A 59 9.63 -4.00 -1.51
C ARG A 59 8.93 -5.35 -1.56
N HIS A 60 8.38 -5.63 -2.74
CA HIS A 60 7.74 -6.91 -3.05
C HIS A 60 8.53 -7.58 -4.15
N PHE A 61 8.66 -8.91 -4.06
CA PHE A 61 9.49 -9.65 -5.00
C PHE A 61 8.69 -10.21 -6.17
N HIS A 62 7.38 -10.40 -6.01
CA HIS A 62 6.59 -11.15 -6.97
C HIS A 62 5.41 -10.37 -7.53
N CYS A 63 5.38 -9.07 -7.35
CA CYS A 63 4.34 -8.22 -7.93
C CYS A 63 4.86 -6.81 -8.15
N ASP A 64 4.23 -6.13 -9.11
CA ASP A 64 4.41 -4.70 -9.30
C ASP A 64 3.32 -3.99 -8.51
N GLU A 65 3.52 -2.73 -8.14
CA GLU A 65 2.53 -1.97 -7.39
C GLU A 65 2.19 -0.68 -8.11
N PHE A 66 0.90 -0.36 -8.16
CA PHE A 66 0.44 0.95 -8.59
C PHE A 66 -0.24 1.64 -7.42
N LEU A 67 -0.18 2.97 -7.41
CA LEU A 67 -0.70 3.75 -6.30
C LEU A 67 -1.19 5.10 -6.82
N LEU A 68 -2.36 5.51 -6.34
CA LEU A 68 -2.92 6.83 -6.61
C LEU A 68 -3.10 7.54 -5.27
N VAL A 69 -2.55 8.74 -5.14
CA VAL A 69 -2.82 9.58 -3.98
C VAL A 69 -4.18 10.23 -4.23
N LEU A 70 -5.22 9.72 -3.57
CA LEU A 70 -6.57 10.22 -3.78
C LEU A 70 -6.82 11.51 -3.03
N LYS A 71 -6.18 11.66 -1.86
CA LYS A 71 -6.40 12.82 -1.00
C LYS A 71 -5.15 13.06 -0.17
N GLY A 72 -4.78 14.33 0.01
CA GLY A 72 -3.70 14.71 0.90
C GLY A 72 -2.35 14.70 0.21
N HIS A 73 -1.29 14.78 1.02
CA HIS A 73 0.08 14.83 0.51
C HIS A 73 1.03 14.28 1.56
N GLY A 74 2.19 13.83 1.09
CA GLY A 74 3.21 13.28 1.98
C GLY A 74 4.50 13.06 1.23
N ILE A 75 5.24 12.06 1.68
CA ILE A 75 6.56 11.73 1.15
C ILE A 75 6.53 10.28 0.69
N ILE A 76 6.98 10.02 -0.54
CA ILE A 76 7.16 8.65 -1.01
C ILE A 76 8.62 8.25 -0.85
N TYR A 77 8.83 6.97 -0.58
CA TYR A 77 10.17 6.39 -0.56
C TYR A 77 10.44 5.75 -1.93
N THR A 78 11.68 5.84 -2.38
CA THR A 78 12.11 5.25 -3.65
C THR A 78 13.46 4.59 -3.46
N ASP A 79 13.99 3.95 -4.49
CA ASP A 79 15.34 3.41 -4.44
C ASP A 79 16.38 4.51 -4.19
N GLU A 80 16.06 5.74 -4.57
CA GLU A 80 17.02 6.84 -4.55
C GLU A 80 16.82 7.80 -3.39
N GLY A 81 15.87 7.51 -2.50
CA GLY A 81 15.62 8.36 -1.36
C GLY A 81 14.15 8.68 -1.19
N GLU A 82 13.86 9.95 -0.98
CA GLU A 82 12.51 10.42 -0.66
C GLU A 82 12.11 11.55 -1.59
N GLU A 83 10.81 11.60 -1.93
CA GLU A 83 10.27 12.65 -2.78
C GLU A 83 8.90 13.07 -2.26
N PRO A 84 8.54 14.35 -2.40
CA PRO A 84 7.17 14.76 -2.07
C PRO A 84 6.18 14.21 -3.07
N SER A 85 4.97 13.93 -2.60
CA SER A 85 3.89 13.43 -3.43
C SER A 85 2.57 13.96 -2.90
N GLY A 86 1.63 14.25 -3.78
CA GLY A 86 0.38 14.85 -3.41
C GLY A 86 -0.79 14.36 -4.24
N GLU A 87 -1.94 14.95 -3.94
CA GLU A 87 -3.20 14.55 -4.52
C GLU A 87 -3.13 14.48 -6.03
N GLY A 88 -3.58 13.36 -6.58
CA GLY A 88 -3.59 13.12 -8.01
C GLY A 88 -2.34 12.41 -8.55
N ASP A 89 -1.30 12.27 -7.73
CA ASP A 89 -0.10 11.58 -8.19
C ASP A 89 -0.37 10.10 -8.38
N VAL A 90 0.16 9.54 -9.46
CA VAL A 90 0.10 8.12 -9.75
C VAL A 90 1.51 7.59 -9.79
N ILE A 91 1.76 6.52 -9.04
CA ILE A 91 3.11 5.95 -8.89
C ILE A 91 3.09 4.49 -9.32
N TRP A 92 4.06 4.11 -10.14
CA TRP A 92 4.26 2.73 -10.55
C TRP A 92 5.60 2.26 -10.02
N THR A 93 5.59 1.16 -9.26
CA THR A 93 6.80 0.57 -8.70
C THR A 93 6.93 -0.87 -9.17
N GLU A 94 7.95 -1.15 -9.94
CA GLU A 94 8.21 -2.51 -10.41
C GLU A 94 8.66 -3.39 -9.26
N ARG A 95 8.41 -4.69 -9.40
CA ARG A 95 8.81 -5.67 -8.38
C ARG A 95 10.30 -5.54 -8.08
N GLY A 96 10.64 -5.75 -6.83
CA GLY A 96 12.00 -5.69 -6.36
C GLY A 96 12.50 -4.30 -6.01
N HIS A 97 11.75 -3.25 -6.34
CA HIS A 97 12.17 -1.88 -6.05
C HIS A 97 11.53 -1.36 -4.77
N TRP A 98 12.27 -0.50 -4.08
CA TRP A 98 11.84 0.04 -2.80
C TRP A 98 10.77 1.11 -2.98
N HIS A 99 9.79 1.11 -2.09
CA HIS A 99 8.72 2.11 -2.08
C HIS A 99 8.16 2.23 -0.67
N GLY A 100 7.21 3.14 -0.50
CA GLY A 100 6.56 3.39 0.78
C GLY A 100 5.98 4.79 0.80
N PHE A 101 5.31 5.14 1.90
CA PHE A 101 4.65 6.43 2.00
C PHE A 101 4.66 6.90 3.45
N ASN A 102 5.01 8.16 3.66
CA ASN A 102 5.02 8.77 4.98
C ASN A 102 4.07 9.96 4.97
N ASN A 103 3.04 9.91 5.83
CA ASN A 103 2.18 11.07 6.03
C ASN A 103 2.78 11.94 7.12
N ALA A 104 3.70 12.81 6.72
CA ALA A 104 4.32 13.76 7.64
C ALA A 104 3.50 15.04 7.79
N SER A 105 2.31 15.10 7.22
CA SER A 105 1.43 16.26 7.29
C SER A 105 0.50 16.16 8.50
N ASP A 106 -0.30 17.20 8.70
CA ASP A 106 -1.29 17.21 9.77
C ASP A 106 -2.70 16.91 9.24
N GLU A 107 -2.79 16.38 8.02
CA GLU A 107 -4.06 15.99 7.42
C GLU A 107 -4.05 14.52 7.06
N GLU A 108 -5.24 13.98 6.85
CA GLU A 108 -5.40 12.59 6.46
C GLU A 108 -4.97 12.39 5.01
N VAL A 109 -4.31 11.27 4.73
CA VAL A 109 -3.96 10.87 3.37
C VAL A 109 -4.75 9.63 3.02
N VAL A 110 -5.28 9.60 1.79
CA VAL A 110 -6.01 8.45 1.28
C VAL A 110 -5.31 7.94 0.03
N LEU A 111 -5.02 6.65 0.02
CA LEU A 111 -4.33 6.00 -1.09
C LEU A 111 -5.20 4.89 -1.66
N ILE A 112 -5.28 4.84 -2.98
CA ILE A 112 -5.79 3.68 -3.71
C ILE A 112 -4.57 3.00 -4.29
N TRP A 113 -4.47 1.68 -4.09
CA TRP A 113 -3.29 0.96 -4.55
C TRP A 113 -3.67 -0.44 -5.00
N GLY A 114 -2.74 -1.07 -5.67
CA GLY A 114 -2.95 -2.46 -6.09
C GLY A 114 -1.65 -3.13 -6.46
N TRP A 115 -1.71 -4.46 -6.50
CA TRP A 115 -0.59 -5.31 -6.93
C TRP A 115 -0.98 -6.04 -8.20
N SER A 116 -0.04 -6.12 -9.11
CA SER A 116 -0.17 -6.89 -10.35
C SER A 116 0.81 -8.04 -10.29
N GLY A 117 0.30 -9.28 -10.23
CA GLY A 117 1.12 -10.48 -10.19
C GLY A 117 0.93 -11.33 -8.94
N ALA A 118 0.22 -10.84 -7.93
CA ALA A 118 0.00 -11.60 -6.70
C ALA A 118 -1.38 -11.29 -6.15
N GLY A 119 -1.98 -12.28 -5.48
CA GLY A 119 -3.31 -12.14 -4.92
C GLY A 119 -3.35 -12.02 -3.41
N SER A 120 -2.19 -11.94 -2.76
CA SER A 120 -2.09 -11.83 -1.30
C SER A 120 -0.75 -11.23 -0.93
N LEU A 121 -0.64 -10.76 0.32
CA LEU A 121 0.64 -10.27 0.82
C LEU A 121 1.69 -11.38 0.83
N GLU A 122 1.28 -12.58 1.22
CA GLU A 122 2.19 -13.72 1.25
C GLU A 122 2.74 -14.00 -0.15
N ALA A 123 1.87 -14.03 -1.16
CA ALA A 123 2.30 -14.29 -2.54
C ALA A 123 3.14 -13.16 -3.11
N ALA A 124 2.88 -11.93 -2.69
CA ALA A 124 3.63 -10.76 -3.17
C ALA A 124 5.08 -10.77 -2.69
N GLY A 125 5.31 -11.33 -1.51
CA GLY A 125 6.61 -11.22 -0.87
C GLY A 125 6.76 -9.86 -0.20
N TYR A 126 7.66 -9.77 0.79
CA TYR A 126 7.77 -8.52 1.53
C TYR A 126 9.10 -8.44 2.24
N GLU A 127 9.78 -7.32 2.07
CA GLU A 127 11.00 -7.03 2.82
C GLU A 127 10.96 -5.56 3.19
N VAL A 128 11.21 -5.25 4.46
CA VAL A 128 11.22 -3.87 4.93
C VAL A 128 12.66 -3.39 5.10
N GLY A 129 12.91 -2.14 4.67
CA GLY A 129 14.22 -1.51 4.81
C GLY A 129 14.03 -0.19 5.53
N PHE A 130 14.48 -0.10 6.74
CA PHE A 130 14.19 1.02 7.61
C PHE A 130 15.00 2.25 7.28
N GLY A 131 14.35 3.40 7.17
CA GLY A 131 14.98 4.69 7.19
C GLY A 131 16.02 4.93 6.11
N GLY A 132 15.98 4.21 5.02
CA GLY A 132 16.98 4.35 3.97
C GLY A 132 18.31 3.69 4.29
N GLU A 133 18.33 2.83 5.26
CA GLU A 133 19.53 2.06 5.61
C GLU A 133 19.56 0.79 4.79
N GLU A 134 20.46 0.68 3.90
CA GLU A 134 20.62 -0.58 3.16
C GLU A 134 22.03 -0.86 2.88
#